data_e5f9b28b302973c5637ff90c7dd04cf4
#
_entry.id   e5f9b28b302973c5637ff90c7dd04cf4
#
_cell.length_a   1.000
_cell.length_b   1.000
_cell.length_c   1.000
_cell.angle_alpha   90.00
_cell.angle_beta   90.00
_cell.angle_gamma   90.00
#
_symmetry.space_group_name_H-M   'P 1'
#
loop_
_entity.id
_entity.type
_entity.pdbx_description
1 polymer ?
#
loop_
_entity_poly.entity_id
_entity_poly.type
_entity_poly.pdbx_seq_one_letter_code
_entity_poly.pdbx_strand_id
1 'polypeptide(L)'
;MTQDRYAPTPLGQGYYWQDLAVGQRFRTFRRTVTETDIVNFISATGMLETIFIDATYAHGAIQGRPAPGALTYGLIEGLIMQGMVQGTGLALLEVHKKMLAPVVAGDTIWADIEVTGVRPTSAHNRAVVTSAIEVFNQHGKPVMAYTATRMLAGRPD
;
A
#
# COMPACT_ATOMS: atom_id res chain seq x y z
N MET A 1 10.37 41.32 -5.49
CA MET A 1 9.31 40.30 -5.42
C MET A 1 9.28 39.78 -4.00
N THR A 2 8.32 40.20 -3.20
CA THR A 2 8.08 39.64 -1.88
C THR A 2 7.55 38.22 -2.08
N GLN A 3 8.40 37.21 -1.85
CA GLN A 3 7.98 35.86 -1.73
C GLN A 3 6.88 35.83 -0.66
N ASP A 4 5.68 35.43 -1.03
CA ASP A 4 4.56 35.31 -0.09
C ASP A 4 4.97 34.34 1.00
N ARG A 5 5.40 34.87 2.15
CA ARG A 5 5.95 34.09 3.27
C ARG A 5 4.93 33.10 3.85
N TYR A 6 3.69 33.20 3.42
CA TYR A 6 2.54 32.41 3.90
C TYR A 6 1.80 31.64 2.79
N ALA A 7 2.42 31.47 1.62
CA ALA A 7 1.85 30.61 0.60
C ALA A 7 1.63 29.19 1.18
N PRO A 8 0.43 28.63 1.05
CA PRO A 8 0.14 27.33 1.67
C PRO A 8 0.99 26.23 1.04
N THR A 9 1.59 25.40 1.89
CA THR A 9 2.30 24.21 1.47
C THR A 9 1.31 23.04 1.45
N PRO A 10 1.15 22.30 0.33
CA PRO A 10 0.28 21.15 0.27
C PRO A 10 0.72 20.08 1.28
N LEU A 11 -0.22 19.60 2.09
CA LEU A 11 0.02 18.46 2.99
C LEU A 11 -0.14 17.16 2.23
N GLY A 12 0.72 16.18 2.51
CA GLY A 12 0.62 14.84 1.94
C GLY A 12 0.93 14.78 0.45
N GLN A 13 1.61 15.76 -0.12
CA GLN A 13 2.09 15.70 -1.50
C GLN A 13 3.05 14.53 -1.67
N GLY A 14 2.76 13.62 -2.61
CA GLY A 14 3.61 12.49 -2.96
C GLY A 14 4.88 12.90 -3.71
N TYR A 15 5.77 11.94 -3.89
CA TYR A 15 7.04 12.15 -4.57
C TYR A 15 6.83 12.14 -6.09
N TYR A 16 7.43 13.10 -6.78
CA TYR A 16 7.61 13.03 -8.22
C TYR A 16 8.73 12.04 -8.55
N TRP A 17 8.73 11.49 -9.76
CA TRP A 17 9.75 10.51 -10.11
C TRP A 17 11.20 11.00 -9.96
N GLN A 18 11.43 12.31 -10.14
CA GLN A 18 12.75 12.93 -9.94
C GLN A 18 13.21 12.95 -8.48
N ASP A 19 12.29 12.75 -7.54
CA ASP A 19 12.60 12.70 -6.10
C ASP A 19 13.02 11.30 -5.64
N LEU A 20 12.87 10.30 -6.52
CA LEU A 20 13.08 8.90 -6.20
C LEU A 20 14.38 8.37 -6.77
N ALA A 21 15.11 7.61 -5.97
CA ALA A 21 16.33 6.93 -6.36
C ALA A 21 16.29 5.45 -6.00
N VAL A 22 16.92 4.61 -6.81
CA VAL A 22 17.08 3.17 -6.53
C VAL A 22 17.80 3.00 -5.20
N GLY A 23 17.27 2.14 -4.34
CA GLY A 23 17.77 1.89 -2.99
C GLY A 23 17.15 2.79 -1.91
N GLN A 24 16.39 3.81 -2.29
CA GLN A 24 15.67 4.65 -1.33
C GLN A 24 14.58 3.86 -0.64
N ARG A 25 14.44 4.02 0.68
CA ARG A 25 13.51 3.25 1.49
C ARG A 25 12.53 4.16 2.23
N PHE A 26 11.31 3.66 2.36
CA PHE A 26 10.22 4.31 3.07
C PHE A 26 9.54 3.32 4.01
N ARG A 27 8.90 3.84 5.05
CA ARG A 27 8.05 3.06 5.94
C ARG A 27 6.69 3.74 6.06
N THR A 28 5.63 2.96 5.93
CA THR A 28 4.26 3.47 6.10
C THR A 28 3.95 3.74 7.56
N PHE A 29 2.87 4.47 7.81
CA PHE A 29 2.22 4.45 9.11
C PHE A 29 1.76 3.03 9.45
N ARG A 30 1.47 2.80 10.73
CA ARG A 30 0.86 1.56 11.22
C ARG A 30 -0.66 1.70 11.19
N ARG A 31 -1.33 0.61 10.86
CA ARG A 31 -2.79 0.54 10.89
C ARG A 31 -3.26 -0.77 11.50
N THR A 32 -4.17 -0.69 12.47
CA THR A 32 -4.87 -1.86 13.00
C THR A 32 -6.00 -2.25 12.06
N VAL A 33 -6.04 -3.52 11.69
CA VAL A 33 -7.14 -4.12 10.91
C VAL A 33 -8.29 -4.40 11.87
N THR A 34 -9.44 -3.82 11.61
CA THR A 34 -10.61 -3.95 12.46
C THR A 34 -11.62 -4.95 11.89
N GLU A 35 -12.51 -5.45 12.74
CA GLU A 35 -13.68 -6.23 12.32
C GLU A 35 -14.53 -5.45 11.29
N THR A 36 -14.69 -4.14 11.52
CA THR A 36 -15.42 -3.25 10.60
C THR A 36 -14.75 -3.19 9.22
N ASP A 37 -13.41 -3.12 9.15
CA ASP A 37 -12.69 -3.16 7.87
C ASP A 37 -13.03 -4.44 7.09
N ILE A 38 -13.03 -5.58 7.77
CA ILE A 38 -13.33 -6.88 7.15
C ILE A 38 -14.78 -6.92 6.65
N VAL A 39 -15.74 -6.56 7.48
CA VAL A 39 -17.16 -6.56 7.12
C VAL A 39 -17.45 -5.63 5.94
N ASN A 40 -16.93 -4.42 5.98
CA ASN A 40 -17.12 -3.47 4.88
C ASN A 40 -16.51 -3.97 3.57
N PHE A 41 -15.30 -4.55 3.65
CA PHE A 41 -14.61 -5.04 2.46
C PHE A 41 -15.32 -6.23 1.82
N ILE A 42 -15.67 -7.27 2.60
CA ILE A 42 -16.35 -8.45 2.07
C ILE A 42 -17.74 -8.13 1.53
N SER A 43 -18.45 -7.18 2.15
CA SER A 43 -19.76 -6.72 1.70
C SER A 43 -19.67 -5.93 0.38
N ALA A 44 -18.69 -5.03 0.27
CA ALA A 44 -18.50 -4.22 -0.93
C ALA A 44 -18.00 -5.03 -2.14
N THR A 45 -17.20 -6.07 -1.90
CA THR A 45 -16.58 -6.88 -2.96
C THR A 45 -17.35 -8.15 -3.29
N GLY A 46 -18.31 -8.56 -2.44
CA GLY A 46 -18.98 -9.85 -2.56
C GLY A 46 -18.13 -11.05 -2.17
N MET A 47 -17.01 -10.84 -1.46
CA MET A 47 -16.15 -11.92 -0.93
C MET A 47 -16.78 -12.58 0.30
N LEU A 48 -18.02 -13.08 0.14
CA LEU A 48 -18.85 -13.67 1.20
C LEU A 48 -18.59 -15.19 1.29
N GLU A 49 -17.33 -15.54 1.44
CA GLU A 49 -16.90 -16.94 1.62
C GLU A 49 -17.04 -17.32 3.10
N THR A 50 -17.35 -18.61 3.37
CA THR A 50 -17.66 -19.10 4.73
C THR A 50 -16.60 -18.73 5.75
N ILE A 51 -15.33 -18.82 5.40
CA ILE A 51 -14.20 -18.46 6.27
C ILE A 51 -14.27 -16.99 6.77
N PHE A 52 -14.92 -16.11 6.01
CA PHE A 52 -15.03 -14.70 6.35
C PHE A 52 -16.37 -14.32 7.03
N ILE A 53 -17.42 -15.14 6.87
CA ILE A 53 -18.76 -14.79 7.35
C ILE A 53 -19.28 -15.66 8.50
N ASP A 54 -18.70 -16.84 8.70
CA ASP A 54 -19.13 -17.79 9.74
C ASP A 54 -18.05 -17.92 10.83
N ALA A 55 -18.30 -17.30 11.97
CA ALA A 55 -17.38 -17.35 13.11
C ALA A 55 -17.27 -18.76 13.74
N THR A 56 -18.19 -19.67 13.42
CA THR A 56 -18.18 -21.05 13.93
C THR A 56 -17.49 -22.03 12.98
N TYR A 57 -17.03 -21.57 11.82
CA TYR A 57 -16.35 -22.40 10.82
C TYR A 57 -15.04 -22.96 11.36
N ALA A 58 -14.99 -24.25 11.59
CA ALA A 58 -13.92 -24.92 12.34
C ALA A 58 -12.82 -25.55 11.45
N HIS A 59 -12.94 -25.49 10.14
CA HIS A 59 -11.99 -26.12 9.22
C HIS A 59 -10.81 -25.21 8.82
N GLY A 60 -10.82 -23.96 9.28
CA GLY A 60 -9.74 -23.01 9.03
C GLY A 60 -8.53 -23.25 9.94
N ALA A 61 -7.33 -23.23 9.36
CA ALA A 61 -6.09 -23.24 10.13
C ALA A 61 -5.78 -21.89 10.80
N ILE A 62 -6.63 -20.88 10.57
CA ILE A 62 -6.45 -19.51 11.05
C ILE A 62 -7.29 -19.31 12.31
N GLN A 63 -6.64 -18.93 13.40
CA GLN A 63 -7.33 -18.53 14.62
C GLN A 63 -7.71 -17.04 14.55
N GLY A 64 -8.91 -16.70 14.98
CA GLY A 64 -9.46 -15.35 14.93
C GLY A 64 -10.21 -15.07 13.65
N ARG A 65 -10.59 -13.80 13.45
CA ARG A 65 -11.32 -13.34 12.25
C ARG A 65 -10.34 -13.02 11.12
N PRO A 66 -10.22 -13.87 10.09
CA PRO A 66 -9.25 -13.63 9.02
C PRO A 66 -9.66 -12.44 8.15
N ALA A 67 -8.69 -11.63 7.78
CA ALA A 67 -8.84 -10.61 6.76
C ALA A 67 -8.56 -11.23 5.38
N PRO A 68 -9.40 -10.99 4.37
CA PRO A 68 -9.04 -11.36 3.00
C PRO A 68 -7.68 -10.77 2.61
N GLY A 69 -6.86 -11.53 1.90
CA GLY A 69 -5.56 -11.04 1.45
C GLY A 69 -5.65 -9.78 0.59
N ALA A 70 -6.73 -9.66 -0.19
CA ALA A 70 -7.02 -8.47 -0.98
C ALA A 70 -7.29 -7.23 -0.10
N LEU A 71 -7.91 -7.40 1.08
CA LEU A 71 -8.09 -6.32 2.05
C LEU A 71 -6.73 -5.88 2.63
N THR A 72 -5.91 -6.81 3.07
CA THR A 72 -4.57 -6.50 3.59
C THR A 72 -3.76 -5.72 2.55
N TYR A 73 -3.75 -6.17 1.31
CA TYR A 73 -3.12 -5.47 0.20
C TYR A 73 -3.70 -4.06 0.01
N GLY A 74 -5.03 -3.93 -0.04
CA GLY A 74 -5.69 -2.64 -0.22
C GLY A 74 -5.40 -1.64 0.89
N LEU A 75 -5.33 -2.09 2.15
CA LEU A 75 -4.97 -1.22 3.28
C LEU A 75 -3.55 -0.69 3.18
N ILE A 76 -2.60 -1.53 2.78
CA ILE A 76 -1.20 -1.12 2.56
C ILE A 76 -1.10 -0.16 1.38
N GLU A 77 -1.75 -0.46 0.26
CA GLU A 77 -1.79 0.46 -0.89
C GLU A 77 -2.39 1.82 -0.50
N GLY A 78 -3.43 1.83 0.34
CA GLY A 78 -4.01 3.06 0.87
C GLY A 78 -3.00 3.90 1.66
N LEU A 79 -2.19 3.27 2.51
CA LEU A 79 -1.11 3.95 3.25
C LEU A 79 -0.02 4.49 2.31
N ILE A 80 0.35 3.73 1.30
CA ILE A 80 1.34 4.15 0.28
C ILE A 80 0.80 5.34 -0.52
N MET A 81 -0.46 5.28 -0.95
CA MET A 81 -1.09 6.36 -1.72
C MET A 81 -1.13 7.67 -0.94
N GLN A 82 -1.46 7.62 0.35
CA GLN A 82 -1.54 8.82 1.19
C GLN A 82 -0.18 9.47 1.43
N GLY A 83 0.89 8.71 1.44
CA GLY A 83 2.23 9.20 1.80
C GLY A 83 3.20 9.35 0.64
N MET A 84 3.21 8.40 -0.29
CA MET A 84 4.26 8.31 -1.31
C MET A 84 3.82 8.79 -2.68
N VAL A 85 2.60 8.50 -3.09
CA VAL A 85 2.15 8.74 -4.47
C VAL A 85 0.93 9.67 -4.57
N GLN A 86 0.59 10.36 -3.49
CA GLN A 86 -0.52 11.30 -3.49
C GLN A 86 -0.29 12.43 -4.51
N GLY A 87 -1.17 12.54 -5.49
CA GLY A 87 -1.09 13.54 -6.54
C GLY A 87 -0.01 13.27 -7.61
N THR A 88 0.77 12.20 -7.49
CA THR A 88 1.85 11.84 -8.43
C THR A 88 1.65 10.47 -9.09
N GLY A 89 0.85 9.60 -8.49
CA GLY A 89 0.52 8.29 -9.06
C GLY A 89 -0.40 8.42 -10.26
N LEU A 90 0.00 7.86 -11.40
CA LEU A 90 -0.77 7.90 -12.64
C LEU A 90 -1.41 6.56 -12.98
N ALA A 91 -0.70 5.46 -12.74
CA ALA A 91 -1.20 4.12 -13.00
C ALA A 91 -0.42 3.07 -12.20
N LEU A 92 -1.12 2.02 -11.78
CA LEU A 92 -0.53 0.77 -11.34
C LEU A 92 -0.46 -0.15 -12.56
N LEU A 93 0.76 -0.55 -12.94
CA LEU A 93 0.98 -1.30 -14.19
C LEU A 93 1.10 -2.79 -13.94
N GLU A 94 1.76 -3.18 -12.84
CA GLU A 94 2.04 -4.58 -12.53
C GLU A 94 2.19 -4.79 -11.04
N VAL A 95 1.71 -5.93 -10.55
CA VAL A 95 1.88 -6.38 -9.15
C VAL A 95 2.15 -7.87 -9.12
N HIS A 96 3.21 -8.27 -8.43
CA HIS A 96 3.46 -9.65 -8.05
C HIS A 96 3.48 -9.78 -6.54
N LYS A 97 2.55 -10.52 -5.96
CA LYS A 97 2.43 -10.62 -4.51
C LYS A 97 2.40 -12.06 -4.01
N LYS A 98 2.97 -12.27 -2.83
CA LYS A 98 2.93 -13.51 -2.06
C LYS A 98 2.32 -13.23 -0.70
N MET A 99 1.33 -14.05 -0.32
CA MET A 99 0.80 -14.08 1.03
C MET A 99 1.67 -15.02 1.86
N LEU A 100 2.27 -14.51 2.93
CA LEU A 100 3.26 -15.25 3.73
C LEU A 100 2.67 -15.76 5.04
N ALA A 101 1.71 -15.05 5.62
CA ALA A 101 1.01 -15.43 6.83
C ALA A 101 -0.37 -14.77 6.86
N PRO A 102 -1.34 -15.35 7.60
CA PRO A 102 -2.65 -14.73 7.77
C PRO A 102 -2.56 -13.44 8.56
N VAL A 103 -3.45 -12.49 8.22
CA VAL A 103 -3.76 -11.30 8.99
C VAL A 103 -5.16 -11.46 9.55
N VAL A 104 -5.36 -11.16 10.83
CA VAL A 104 -6.66 -11.26 11.51
C VAL A 104 -7.07 -9.91 12.08
N ALA A 105 -8.36 -9.76 12.38
CA ALA A 105 -8.86 -8.59 13.10
C ALA A 105 -8.07 -8.38 14.40
N GLY A 106 -7.63 -7.15 14.65
CA GLY A 106 -6.77 -6.78 15.77
C GLY A 106 -5.28 -6.73 15.45
N ASP A 107 -4.83 -7.32 14.34
CA ASP A 107 -3.46 -7.16 13.89
C ASP A 107 -3.19 -5.71 13.45
N THR A 108 -2.00 -5.24 13.75
CA THR A 108 -1.51 -3.93 13.31
C THR A 108 -0.43 -4.12 12.26
N ILE A 109 -0.67 -3.63 11.06
CA ILE A 109 0.20 -3.82 9.91
C ILE A 109 0.87 -2.52 9.47
N TRP A 110 2.05 -2.64 8.88
CA TRP A 110 2.77 -1.59 8.17
C TRP A 110 3.62 -2.19 7.07
N ALA A 111 4.18 -1.36 6.21
CA ALA A 111 5.07 -1.80 5.15
C ALA A 111 6.38 -1.02 5.11
N ASP A 112 7.45 -1.72 4.76
CA ASP A 112 8.69 -1.15 4.27
C ASP A 112 8.70 -1.24 2.75
N ILE A 113 9.10 -0.14 2.10
CA ILE A 113 9.10 0.02 0.66
C ILE A 113 10.53 0.35 0.24
N GLU A 114 11.06 -0.36 -0.74
CA GLU A 114 12.34 -0.04 -1.37
C GLU A 114 12.13 0.24 -2.85
N VAL A 115 12.61 1.38 -3.34
CA VAL A 115 12.63 1.69 -4.76
C VAL A 115 13.70 0.84 -5.42
N THR A 116 13.31 -0.02 -6.35
CA THR A 116 14.20 -0.96 -7.04
C THR A 116 14.47 -0.57 -8.49
N GLY A 117 13.69 0.32 -9.05
CA GLY A 117 13.88 0.81 -10.41
C GLY A 117 13.20 2.16 -10.64
N VAL A 118 13.85 3.03 -11.38
CA VAL A 118 13.30 4.30 -11.87
C VAL A 118 13.70 4.45 -13.32
N ARG A 119 12.73 4.39 -14.22
CA ARG A 119 12.95 4.47 -15.66
C ARG A 119 12.09 5.58 -16.27
N PRO A 120 12.66 6.75 -16.56
CA PRO A 120 11.93 7.81 -17.25
C PRO A 120 11.42 7.35 -18.60
N THR A 121 10.24 7.84 -18.97
CA THR A 121 9.68 7.63 -20.32
C THR A 121 10.23 8.68 -21.28
N SER A 122 10.17 8.38 -22.59
CA SER A 122 10.66 9.29 -23.65
C SER A 122 9.81 10.55 -23.84
N ALA A 123 8.61 10.60 -23.25
CA ALA A 123 7.67 11.71 -23.42
C ALA A 123 6.83 11.92 -22.16
N HIS A 124 6.22 13.09 -22.05
CA HIS A 124 5.22 13.46 -21.05
C HIS A 124 5.73 13.56 -19.61
N ASN A 125 7.04 13.70 -19.38
CA ASN A 125 7.63 13.88 -18.05
C ASN A 125 7.08 12.86 -17.03
N ARG A 126 7.24 11.57 -17.33
CA ARG A 126 6.79 10.44 -16.50
C ARG A 126 7.92 9.46 -16.28
N ALA A 127 7.78 8.60 -15.30
CA ALA A 127 8.67 7.44 -15.16
C ALA A 127 7.89 6.20 -14.72
N VAL A 128 8.42 5.05 -15.10
CA VAL A 128 8.03 3.76 -14.55
C VAL A 128 8.91 3.48 -13.34
N VAL A 129 8.30 3.41 -12.18
CA VAL A 129 8.95 3.18 -10.89
C VAL A 129 8.56 1.82 -10.36
N THR A 130 9.55 1.00 -10.05
CA THR A 130 9.35 -0.32 -9.44
C THR A 130 9.79 -0.28 -8.00
N SER A 131 9.01 -0.90 -7.13
CA SER A 131 9.29 -0.99 -5.70
C SER A 131 9.07 -2.40 -5.19
N ALA A 132 9.91 -2.83 -4.23
CA ALA A 132 9.71 -4.00 -3.42
C ALA A 132 9.07 -3.58 -2.09
N ILE A 133 8.00 -4.26 -1.70
CA ILE A 133 7.22 -3.94 -0.51
C ILE A 133 7.15 -5.18 0.39
N GLU A 134 7.53 -5.02 1.65
CA GLU A 134 7.37 -6.05 2.68
C GLU A 134 6.39 -5.56 3.74
N VAL A 135 5.38 -6.36 4.04
CA VAL A 135 4.33 -6.04 5.01
C VAL A 135 4.53 -6.89 6.27
N PHE A 136 4.47 -6.23 7.42
CA PHE A 136 4.69 -6.84 8.72
C PHE A 136 3.47 -6.65 9.63
N ASN A 137 3.28 -7.57 10.58
CA ASN A 137 2.34 -7.38 11.69
C ASN A 137 3.03 -6.76 12.91
N GLN A 138 2.29 -6.55 14.00
CA GLN A 138 2.76 -5.95 15.25
C GLN A 138 3.95 -6.68 15.90
N HIS A 139 4.18 -7.93 15.57
CA HIS A 139 5.30 -8.73 16.07
C HIS A 139 6.53 -8.68 15.15
N GLY A 140 6.50 -7.87 14.08
CA GLY A 140 7.56 -7.83 13.07
C GLY A 140 7.59 -9.06 12.16
N LYS A 141 6.53 -9.89 12.17
CA LYS A 141 6.42 -11.05 11.29
C LYS A 141 6.01 -10.62 9.89
N PRO A 142 6.73 -11.04 8.84
CA PRO A 142 6.29 -10.80 7.46
C PRO A 142 4.97 -11.52 7.18
N VAL A 143 3.98 -10.79 6.70
CA VAL A 143 2.64 -11.31 6.36
C VAL A 143 2.35 -11.28 4.87
N MET A 144 3.01 -10.39 4.13
CA MET A 144 2.92 -10.29 2.68
C MET A 144 4.20 -9.66 2.13
N ALA A 145 4.60 -10.07 0.94
CA ALA A 145 5.64 -9.39 0.17
C ALA A 145 5.16 -9.23 -1.27
N TYR A 146 5.42 -8.07 -1.87
CA TYR A 146 5.08 -7.86 -3.26
C TYR A 146 6.00 -6.85 -3.94
N THR A 147 6.03 -6.93 -5.26
CA THR A 147 6.60 -5.89 -6.12
C THR A 147 5.47 -5.15 -6.82
N ALA A 148 5.61 -3.85 -6.95
CA ALA A 148 4.66 -3.03 -7.68
C ALA A 148 5.41 -2.13 -8.66
N THR A 149 4.92 -2.09 -9.89
CA THR A 149 5.42 -1.21 -10.94
C THR A 149 4.35 -0.17 -11.22
N ARG A 150 4.70 1.10 -11.05
CA ARG A 150 3.79 2.24 -11.19
C ARG A 150 4.31 3.25 -12.20
N MET A 151 3.40 3.93 -12.87
CA MET A 151 3.74 5.14 -13.60
C MET A 151 3.54 6.34 -12.68
N LEU A 152 4.57 7.16 -12.52
CA LEU A 152 4.54 8.37 -11.71
C LEU A 152 4.75 9.61 -12.57
N ALA A 153 4.11 10.70 -12.15
CA ALA A 153 4.28 12.01 -12.75
C ALA A 153 5.64 12.61 -12.41
N GLY A 154 6.14 13.45 -13.30
CA GLY A 154 7.25 14.35 -13.04
C GLY A 154 6.78 15.70 -12.48
N ARG A 155 7.73 16.43 -11.91
CA ARG A 155 7.48 17.79 -11.41
C ARG A 155 6.89 18.64 -12.55
N PRO A 156 5.88 19.47 -12.25
CA PRO A 156 5.42 20.48 -13.19
C PRO A 156 6.55 21.45 -13.53
N ASP A 157 6.53 21.99 -14.76
CA ASP A 157 7.43 23.06 -15.20
C ASP A 157 7.16 24.37 -14.44
#